data_c53cebb4775148b4e1a396c7c7f7f1de
#
_entry.id   c53cebb4775148b4e1a396c7c7f7f1de
#
_cell.length_a   1.000
_cell.length_b   1.000
_cell.length_c   1.000
_cell.angle_alpha   90.00
_cell.angle_beta   90.00
_cell.angle_gamma   90.00
#
_symmetry.space_group_name_H-M   'P 1'
#
loop_
_entity.id
_entity.type
_entity.pdbx_description
1 polymer ?
#
loop_
_entity_poly.entity_id
_entity_poly.type
_entity_poly.pdbx_seq_one_letter_code
_entity_poly.pdbx_strand_id
1 'polypeptide(L)'
;MWVCIVTAVFAAAAVSCSKFAYTTSDNDQTVIYASVPIASSESCHVMMSRLVNSRHYVWEIDGDPRKVYSGEYYAVAYRASDMYAITSLQEFRENPSVSMQEVYAVIPADTEDYGKLAQFNPYSSFVRGAYGVLEVDFKRVSVVDTAMVMTFFPESLTQRVTFRLKVRTGAGVEIVSLRAAISGIPSKVRLMSGMVRNDVDNSTHRQYVPMSKTGSGVYEGSVSVLGLFPPVSASHTSGPGIFHVEVKAGVDQDGRRYERMFYAGINLKSAIEQAALMEASDDRSGFRVRVSEALIEVPVVLEVRADSVVSGEGEGMEHWFENDADIEVEV
;
A
#
# COMPACT_ATOMS: atom_id res chain seq x y z
N MET A 1 -31.07 -39.39 -11.32
CA MET A 1 -31.42 -38.03 -10.79
C MET A 1 -30.22 -37.28 -10.20
N TRP A 2 -29.02 -37.88 -10.15
CA TRP A 2 -27.78 -37.21 -9.60
C TRP A 2 -26.85 -36.63 -10.67
N VAL A 3 -26.97 -37.01 -11.91
CA VAL A 3 -26.09 -36.52 -13.01
C VAL A 3 -26.45 -35.12 -13.48
N CYS A 4 -27.73 -34.69 -13.32
CA CYS A 4 -28.16 -33.37 -13.73
C CYS A 4 -27.74 -32.23 -12.77
N ILE A 5 -27.43 -32.55 -11.50
CA ILE A 5 -27.04 -31.53 -10.51
C ILE A 5 -25.58 -31.13 -10.66
N VAL A 6 -24.71 -32.07 -11.03
CA VAL A 6 -23.28 -31.78 -11.23
C VAL A 6 -23.05 -30.93 -12.48
N THR A 7 -23.83 -31.17 -13.55
CA THR A 7 -23.75 -30.31 -14.75
C THR A 7 -24.27 -28.90 -14.54
N ALA A 8 -25.24 -28.71 -13.65
CA ALA A 8 -25.78 -27.36 -13.35
C ALA A 8 -24.81 -26.54 -12.50
N VAL A 9 -24.03 -27.16 -11.62
CA VAL A 9 -23.02 -26.43 -10.81
C VAL A 9 -21.83 -26.01 -11.67
N PHE A 10 -21.41 -26.81 -12.63
CA PHE A 10 -20.37 -26.43 -13.59
C PHE A 10 -20.85 -25.36 -14.57
N ALA A 11 -22.11 -25.33 -14.96
CA ALA A 11 -22.67 -24.31 -15.82
C ALA A 11 -22.82 -22.94 -15.10
N ALA A 12 -23.09 -22.93 -13.79
CA ALA A 12 -23.19 -21.70 -13.01
C ALA A 12 -21.81 -21.04 -12.71
N ALA A 13 -20.75 -21.85 -12.58
CA ALA A 13 -19.40 -21.33 -12.47
C ALA A 13 -18.83 -20.80 -13.80
N ALA A 14 -19.35 -21.26 -14.93
CA ALA A 14 -18.94 -20.82 -16.26
C ALA A 14 -19.62 -19.52 -16.72
N VAL A 15 -20.68 -19.05 -16.06
CA VAL A 15 -21.47 -17.86 -16.48
C VAL A 15 -20.78 -16.54 -16.10
N SER A 16 -19.80 -16.55 -15.20
CA SER A 16 -19.05 -15.33 -14.89
C SER A 16 -17.81 -15.09 -15.78
N CYS A 17 -17.48 -16.03 -16.64
CA CYS A 17 -16.30 -15.93 -17.52
C CYS A 17 -16.69 -16.10 -18.97
N SER A 18 -16.62 -15.03 -19.72
CA SER A 18 -16.45 -14.88 -21.18
C SER A 18 -16.84 -16.02 -22.11
N LYS A 19 -17.39 -15.65 -23.23
CA LYS A 19 -17.74 -16.50 -24.36
C LYS A 19 -16.52 -17.30 -24.85
N PHE A 20 -16.59 -18.63 -24.74
CA PHE A 20 -15.60 -19.51 -25.29
C PHE A 20 -15.80 -19.70 -26.79
N ALA A 21 -14.82 -19.31 -27.58
CA ALA A 21 -14.77 -19.67 -28.98
C ALA A 21 -13.67 -20.70 -29.22
N TYR A 22 -14.04 -21.88 -29.71
CA TYR A 22 -13.08 -22.87 -30.16
C TYR A 22 -12.61 -22.55 -31.56
N THR A 23 -11.32 -22.39 -31.72
CA THR A 23 -10.68 -22.44 -33.03
C THR A 23 -9.65 -23.53 -33.03
N THR A 24 -9.69 -24.41 -34.01
CA THR A 24 -8.64 -25.40 -34.23
C THR A 24 -7.33 -24.70 -34.52
N SER A 25 -6.29 -25.09 -33.81
CA SER A 25 -4.97 -24.51 -33.96
C SER A 25 -4.37 -24.86 -35.32
N ASP A 26 -4.00 -23.86 -36.09
CA ASP A 26 -2.99 -24.06 -37.11
C ASP A 26 -1.63 -24.01 -36.43
N ASN A 27 -0.92 -25.12 -36.47
CA ASN A 27 0.49 -25.27 -36.19
C ASN A 27 0.99 -24.58 -34.89
N ASP A 28 1.11 -25.35 -33.83
CA ASP A 28 1.80 -25.02 -32.58
C ASP A 28 1.20 -23.88 -31.73
N GLN A 29 -0.05 -23.49 -31.98
CA GLN A 29 -0.75 -22.49 -31.16
C GLN A 29 -1.84 -23.12 -30.33
N THR A 30 -1.85 -22.80 -29.05
CA THR A 30 -2.84 -23.25 -28.08
C THR A 30 -3.79 -22.12 -27.73
N VAL A 31 -5.07 -22.45 -27.57
CA VAL A 31 -6.06 -21.50 -27.09
C VAL A 31 -6.03 -21.46 -25.56
N ILE A 32 -5.75 -20.30 -25.01
CA ILE A 32 -5.70 -20.06 -23.57
C ILE A 32 -6.94 -19.33 -23.11
N TYR A 33 -7.55 -19.87 -22.08
CA TYR A 33 -8.64 -19.28 -21.32
C TYR A 33 -8.11 -18.86 -19.93
N ALA A 34 -8.38 -17.63 -19.52
CA ALA A 34 -8.11 -17.21 -18.16
C ALA A 34 -9.41 -17.21 -17.35
N SER A 35 -9.40 -17.84 -16.21
CA SER A 35 -10.51 -17.85 -15.26
C SER A 35 -10.07 -17.22 -13.95
N VAL A 36 -10.79 -16.18 -13.53
CA VAL A 36 -10.57 -15.54 -12.23
C VAL A 36 -11.89 -15.55 -11.47
N PRO A 37 -12.04 -16.41 -10.46
CA PRO A 37 -13.27 -16.51 -9.68
C PRO A 37 -13.38 -15.33 -8.72
N ILE A 38 -13.70 -14.13 -9.24
CA ILE A 38 -13.90 -12.94 -8.43
C ILE A 38 -15.37 -12.56 -8.44
N ALA A 39 -15.89 -12.26 -7.26
CA ALA A 39 -17.30 -11.90 -7.07
C ALA A 39 -17.64 -10.44 -7.43
N SER A 40 -16.72 -9.66 -7.98
CA SER A 40 -16.91 -8.22 -8.22
C SER A 40 -17.01 -7.86 -9.70
N SER A 41 -17.70 -6.75 -9.97
CA SER A 41 -17.90 -6.17 -11.29
C SER A 41 -16.67 -5.46 -11.86
N GLU A 42 -15.53 -5.46 -11.17
CA GLU A 42 -14.31 -4.81 -11.62
C GLU A 42 -13.54 -5.70 -12.60
N SER A 43 -13.01 -5.09 -13.65
CA SER A 43 -12.22 -5.80 -14.66
C SER A 43 -10.93 -6.36 -14.05
N CYS A 44 -10.64 -7.61 -14.34
CA CYS A 44 -9.36 -8.22 -14.02
C CYS A 44 -8.56 -8.39 -15.30
N HIS A 45 -7.30 -8.03 -15.26
CA HIS A 45 -6.40 -8.10 -16.40
C HIS A 45 -5.48 -9.30 -16.25
N VAL A 46 -5.21 -9.99 -17.35
CA VAL A 46 -4.22 -11.07 -17.39
C VAL A 46 -3.14 -10.71 -18.40
N MET A 47 -1.90 -10.76 -17.96
CA MET A 47 -0.72 -10.57 -18.80
C MET A 47 0.09 -11.85 -18.85
N MET A 48 0.65 -12.15 -20.03
CA MET A 48 1.58 -13.26 -20.21
C MET A 48 2.84 -12.79 -20.90
N SER A 49 3.99 -13.31 -20.45
CA SER A 49 5.29 -13.09 -21.07
C SER A 49 6.01 -14.41 -21.26
N ARG A 50 6.45 -14.70 -22.49
CA ARG A 50 7.20 -15.90 -22.78
C ARG A 50 8.62 -15.80 -22.21
N LEU A 51 9.10 -16.87 -21.59
CA LEU A 51 10.45 -16.92 -21.02
C LEU A 51 11.56 -16.93 -22.11
N VAL A 52 11.21 -17.40 -23.31
CA VAL A 52 12.12 -17.42 -24.45
C VAL A 52 11.54 -16.54 -25.54
N ASN A 53 12.32 -15.60 -26.07
CA ASN A 53 11.97 -14.62 -27.11
C ASN A 53 11.01 -13.50 -26.68
N SER A 54 10.88 -13.21 -25.40
CA SER A 54 10.25 -11.99 -24.84
C SER A 54 8.97 -11.53 -25.56
N ARG A 55 8.10 -12.45 -25.94
CA ARG A 55 6.80 -12.09 -26.51
C ARG A 55 5.80 -11.87 -25.40
N HIS A 56 5.10 -10.74 -25.44
CA HIS A 56 4.14 -10.31 -24.45
C HIS A 56 2.73 -10.42 -24.99
N TYR A 57 1.80 -10.88 -24.13
CA TYR A 57 0.38 -10.98 -24.43
C TYR A 57 -0.38 -10.34 -23.28
N VAL A 58 -1.30 -9.44 -23.62
CA VAL A 58 -2.18 -8.80 -22.65
C VAL A 58 -3.62 -8.92 -23.12
N TRP A 59 -4.52 -9.34 -22.24
CA TRP A 59 -5.95 -9.37 -22.52
C TRP A 59 -6.77 -9.16 -21.23
N GLU A 60 -7.97 -8.72 -21.40
CA GLU A 60 -8.95 -8.57 -20.33
C GLU A 60 -9.77 -9.86 -20.20
N ILE A 61 -10.29 -10.13 -18.99
CA ILE A 61 -10.97 -11.39 -18.70
C ILE A 61 -12.29 -11.55 -19.41
N ASP A 62 -12.96 -10.46 -19.72
CA ASP A 62 -14.20 -10.43 -20.51
C ASP A 62 -13.95 -10.43 -22.03
N GLY A 63 -12.69 -10.43 -22.42
CA GLY A 63 -12.28 -10.52 -23.82
C GLY A 63 -12.24 -11.96 -24.36
N ASP A 64 -12.03 -12.08 -25.67
CA ASP A 64 -11.88 -13.36 -26.34
C ASP A 64 -10.61 -14.08 -25.89
N PRO A 65 -10.62 -15.42 -25.84
CA PRO A 65 -9.42 -16.19 -25.55
C PRO A 65 -8.33 -15.94 -26.58
N ARG A 66 -7.10 -16.03 -26.17
CA ARG A 66 -5.93 -15.75 -27.02
C ARG A 66 -5.22 -17.00 -27.44
N LYS A 67 -4.76 -17.00 -28.68
CA LYS A 67 -3.85 -18.00 -29.20
C LYS A 67 -2.44 -17.67 -28.80
N VAL A 68 -1.73 -18.62 -28.18
CA VAL A 68 -0.33 -18.50 -27.79
C VAL A 68 0.44 -19.75 -28.27
N TYR A 69 1.71 -19.59 -28.52
CA TYR A 69 2.58 -20.71 -28.89
C TYR A 69 2.89 -21.57 -27.67
N SER A 70 3.12 -22.87 -27.88
CA SER A 70 3.62 -23.75 -26.85
C SER A 70 4.92 -23.24 -26.24
N GLY A 71 5.11 -23.41 -24.94
CA GLY A 71 6.32 -22.97 -24.24
C GLY A 71 6.07 -22.56 -22.80
N GLU A 72 7.12 -22.05 -22.17
CA GLU A 72 7.09 -21.57 -20.79
C GLU A 72 6.76 -20.08 -20.75
N TYR A 73 5.87 -19.71 -19.84
CA TYR A 73 5.39 -18.34 -19.67
C TYR A 73 5.37 -17.92 -18.19
N TYR A 74 5.59 -16.65 -17.97
CA TYR A 74 5.10 -15.95 -16.80
C TYR A 74 3.69 -15.43 -17.09
N ALA A 75 2.76 -15.69 -16.19
CA ALA A 75 1.40 -15.20 -16.27
C ALA A 75 1.06 -14.47 -14.96
N VAL A 76 0.47 -13.29 -15.07
CA VAL A 76 0.00 -12.50 -13.94
C VAL A 76 -1.43 -12.06 -14.20
N ALA A 77 -2.29 -12.33 -13.23
CA ALA A 77 -3.61 -11.75 -13.17
C ALA A 77 -3.60 -10.64 -12.11
N TYR A 78 -4.11 -9.47 -12.44
CA TYR A 78 -4.17 -8.36 -11.50
C TYR A 78 -5.48 -7.59 -11.61
N ARG A 79 -5.86 -7.01 -10.50
CA ARG A 79 -6.97 -6.06 -10.37
C ARG A 79 -6.47 -4.84 -9.63
N ALA A 80 -6.63 -3.68 -10.26
CA ALA A 80 -6.19 -2.42 -9.71
C ALA A 80 -7.28 -1.37 -9.89
N SER A 81 -7.63 -0.65 -8.83
CA SER A 81 -8.50 0.52 -8.95
C SER A 81 -7.75 1.68 -9.62
N ASP A 82 -8.51 2.70 -10.06
CA ASP A 82 -7.98 3.90 -10.75
C ASP A 82 -6.95 4.71 -9.92
N MET A 83 -6.83 4.38 -8.63
CA MET A 83 -5.83 5.01 -7.75
C MET A 83 -4.40 4.54 -8.05
N TYR A 84 -4.24 3.41 -8.73
CA TYR A 84 -2.94 2.85 -9.07
C TYR A 84 -2.63 3.10 -10.54
N ALA A 85 -1.49 3.71 -10.82
CA ALA A 85 -0.95 3.76 -12.17
C ALA A 85 -0.13 2.48 -12.42
N ILE A 86 -0.48 1.75 -13.47
CA ILE A 86 0.32 0.59 -13.91
C ILE A 86 1.38 1.10 -14.88
N THR A 87 2.60 1.18 -14.40
CA THR A 87 3.74 1.69 -15.19
C THR A 87 4.24 0.65 -16.19
N SER A 88 4.81 1.14 -17.26
CA SER A 88 5.38 0.32 -18.34
C SER A 88 4.38 -0.61 -19.05
N LEU A 89 3.07 -0.46 -18.80
CA LEU A 89 2.08 -1.32 -19.44
C LEU A 89 2.01 -1.08 -20.93
N GLN A 90 2.01 0.17 -21.39
CA GLN A 90 2.03 0.52 -22.80
C GLN A 90 3.32 0.07 -23.45
N GLU A 91 4.45 0.36 -22.84
CA GLU A 91 5.77 -0.06 -23.28
C GLU A 91 5.89 -1.59 -23.32
N PHE A 92 5.37 -2.27 -22.29
CA PHE A 92 5.31 -3.73 -22.23
C PHE A 92 4.50 -4.32 -23.39
N ARG A 93 3.40 -3.70 -23.80
CA ARG A 93 2.57 -4.14 -24.94
C ARG A 93 3.25 -3.92 -26.28
N GLU A 94 3.98 -2.84 -26.44
CA GLU A 94 4.54 -2.40 -27.71
C GLU A 94 5.99 -2.83 -27.93
N ASN A 95 6.74 -2.97 -26.85
CA ASN A 95 8.17 -3.31 -26.89
C ASN A 95 8.44 -4.69 -26.28
N PRO A 96 8.75 -5.71 -27.12
CA PRO A 96 9.02 -7.05 -26.62
C PRO A 96 10.32 -7.19 -25.81
N SER A 97 11.13 -6.14 -25.73
CA SER A 97 12.35 -6.13 -24.90
C SER A 97 12.10 -5.76 -23.47
N VAL A 98 10.94 -5.19 -23.13
CA VAL A 98 10.58 -4.85 -21.75
C VAL A 98 10.24 -6.11 -20.97
N SER A 99 10.87 -6.31 -19.84
CA SER A 99 10.61 -7.45 -18.97
C SER A 99 9.32 -7.24 -18.18
N MET A 100 8.49 -8.27 -18.06
CA MET A 100 7.34 -8.25 -17.15
C MET A 100 7.74 -7.93 -15.70
N GLN A 101 8.99 -8.22 -15.32
CA GLN A 101 9.54 -7.86 -14.00
C GLN A 101 9.64 -6.35 -13.77
N GLU A 102 9.55 -5.54 -14.81
CA GLU A 102 9.62 -4.06 -14.75
C GLU A 102 8.23 -3.40 -14.75
N VAL A 103 7.16 -4.20 -14.75
CA VAL A 103 5.80 -3.69 -14.62
C VAL A 103 5.48 -3.48 -13.14
N TYR A 104 5.10 -2.24 -12.80
CA TYR A 104 4.80 -1.83 -11.44
C TYR A 104 3.39 -1.27 -11.32
N ALA A 105 2.74 -1.52 -10.20
CA ALA A 105 1.67 -0.67 -9.72
C ALA A 105 2.28 0.44 -8.86
N VAL A 106 1.90 1.68 -9.16
CA VAL A 106 2.47 2.88 -8.52
C VAL A 106 1.36 3.69 -7.87
N ILE A 107 1.58 4.11 -6.64
CA ILE A 107 0.72 5.08 -5.96
C ILE A 107 1.18 6.48 -6.38
N PRO A 108 0.31 7.33 -6.94
CA PRO A 108 0.66 8.69 -7.32
C PRO A 108 1.11 9.53 -6.12
N ALA A 109 1.93 10.53 -6.39
CA ALA A 109 2.26 11.54 -5.39
C ALA A 109 0.99 12.28 -4.95
N ASP A 110 0.95 12.64 -3.67
CA ASP A 110 -0.07 13.53 -3.13
C ASP A 110 0.35 14.99 -3.37
N THR A 111 -0.61 15.79 -3.79
CA THR A 111 -0.42 17.22 -4.09
C THR A 111 -1.05 18.13 -3.03
N GLU A 112 -1.60 17.55 -1.96
CA GLU A 112 -2.16 18.34 -0.86
C GLU A 112 -1.06 19.08 -0.09
N ASP A 113 -1.41 20.25 0.41
CA ASP A 113 -0.53 21.00 1.31
C ASP A 113 -0.66 20.48 2.75
N TYR A 114 0.36 19.75 3.18
CA TYR A 114 0.46 19.22 4.54
C TYR A 114 1.22 20.17 5.49
N GLY A 115 1.48 21.42 5.08
CA GLY A 115 2.08 22.44 5.91
C GLY A 115 3.41 22.02 6.52
N LYS A 116 3.53 22.16 7.84
CA LYS A 116 4.76 21.80 8.57
C LYS A 116 5.06 20.29 8.52
N LEU A 117 4.05 19.41 8.47
CA LEU A 117 4.30 17.98 8.30
C LEU A 117 5.11 17.67 7.04
N ALA A 118 5.00 18.50 5.99
CA ALA A 118 5.79 18.35 4.78
C ALA A 118 7.26 18.74 4.96
N GLN A 119 7.59 19.56 5.95
CA GLN A 119 8.95 20.09 6.17
C GLN A 119 9.86 19.15 6.95
N PHE A 120 9.31 18.21 7.72
CA PHE A 120 10.10 17.32 8.59
C PHE A 120 10.97 16.30 7.87
N ASN A 121 10.68 16.01 6.62
CA ASN A 121 11.55 15.16 5.79
C ASN A 121 11.51 15.68 4.35
N PRO A 122 12.32 16.70 4.01
CA PRO A 122 12.26 17.34 2.70
C PRO A 122 12.66 16.41 1.54
N TYR A 123 13.27 15.27 1.84
CA TYR A 123 13.71 14.29 0.83
C TYR A 123 12.65 13.26 0.47
N SER A 124 11.49 13.28 1.09
CA SER A 124 10.40 12.34 0.79
C SER A 124 9.12 13.07 0.42
N SER A 125 8.53 12.69 -0.71
CA SER A 125 7.22 13.15 -1.13
C SER A 125 6.11 12.42 -0.37
N PHE A 126 4.95 13.07 -0.23
CA PHE A 126 3.73 12.37 0.16
C PHE A 126 3.21 11.55 -1.01
N VAL A 127 2.69 10.37 -0.70
CA VAL A 127 1.90 9.57 -1.62
C VAL A 127 0.44 9.57 -1.18
N ARG A 128 -0.45 9.47 -2.15
CA ARG A 128 -1.89 9.35 -1.87
C ARG A 128 -2.15 8.11 -1.03
N GLY A 129 -3.19 8.16 -0.22
CA GLY A 129 -3.67 6.97 0.46
C GLY A 129 -4.07 5.90 -0.56
N ALA A 130 -3.62 4.67 -0.37
CA ALA A 130 -4.06 3.55 -1.18
C ALA A 130 -5.49 3.16 -0.75
N TYR A 131 -6.49 3.80 -1.35
CA TYR A 131 -7.88 3.42 -1.18
C TYR A 131 -8.28 2.65 -2.43
N GLY A 132 -8.63 1.39 -2.29
CA GLY A 132 -9.08 0.60 -3.39
C GLY A 132 -8.36 -0.72 -3.52
N VAL A 133 -8.72 -1.44 -4.57
CA VAL A 133 -8.22 -2.80 -4.80
C VAL A 133 -6.89 -2.74 -5.51
N LEU A 134 -5.92 -3.46 -4.99
CA LEU A 134 -4.73 -3.89 -5.69
C LEU A 134 -4.48 -5.35 -5.32
N GLU A 135 -4.79 -6.24 -6.23
CA GLU A 135 -4.62 -7.67 -6.04
C GLU A 135 -3.84 -8.26 -7.20
N VAL A 136 -3.08 -9.30 -6.94
CA VAL A 136 -2.28 -10.00 -7.94
C VAL A 136 -2.23 -11.50 -7.65
N ASP A 137 -2.19 -12.30 -8.72
CA ASP A 137 -1.75 -13.70 -8.69
C ASP A 137 -0.75 -13.91 -9.83
N PHE A 138 0.40 -14.45 -9.50
CA PHE A 138 1.49 -14.72 -10.43
C PHE A 138 1.75 -16.22 -10.53
N LYS A 139 1.93 -16.71 -11.78
CA LYS A 139 2.24 -18.11 -12.06
C LYS A 139 3.29 -18.26 -13.13
N ARG A 140 4.08 -19.31 -13.00
CA ARG A 140 4.82 -19.88 -14.13
C ARG A 140 3.96 -20.96 -14.75
N VAL A 141 3.74 -20.89 -16.06
CA VAL A 141 2.82 -21.74 -16.79
C VAL A 141 3.54 -22.40 -17.97
N SER A 142 3.39 -23.71 -18.11
CA SER A 142 3.80 -24.45 -19.30
C SER A 142 2.60 -24.58 -20.22
N VAL A 143 2.68 -23.98 -21.41
CA VAL A 143 1.65 -24.05 -22.44
C VAL A 143 2.00 -25.20 -23.39
N VAL A 144 1.08 -26.12 -23.52
CA VAL A 144 1.19 -27.30 -24.41
C VAL A 144 0.14 -27.25 -25.51
N ASP A 145 0.27 -28.08 -26.54
CA ASP A 145 -0.60 -28.08 -27.76
C ASP A 145 -2.06 -28.47 -27.53
N THR A 146 -2.61 -28.16 -26.36
CA THR A 146 -4.01 -28.44 -26.05
C THR A 146 -4.63 -27.21 -25.44
N ALA A 147 -5.89 -26.93 -25.73
CA ALA A 147 -6.61 -25.85 -25.09
C ALA A 147 -6.50 -25.99 -23.57
N MET A 148 -6.15 -24.91 -22.90
CA MET A 148 -5.97 -24.92 -21.44
C MET A 148 -6.69 -23.75 -20.78
N VAL A 149 -7.12 -23.98 -19.53
CA VAL A 149 -7.68 -22.95 -18.66
C VAL A 149 -6.69 -22.64 -17.56
N MET A 150 -6.33 -21.38 -17.43
CA MET A 150 -5.53 -20.88 -16.30
C MET A 150 -6.48 -20.27 -15.28
N THR A 151 -6.49 -20.81 -14.08
CA THR A 151 -7.27 -20.23 -12.97
C THR A 151 -6.35 -19.42 -12.06
N PHE A 152 -6.73 -18.17 -11.78
CA PHE A 152 -6.00 -17.26 -10.92
C PHE A 152 -6.81 -16.95 -9.67
N PHE A 153 -6.10 -16.70 -8.57
CA PHE A 153 -6.66 -16.29 -7.28
C PHE A 153 -5.90 -15.06 -6.77
N PRO A 154 -6.18 -13.87 -7.32
CA PRO A 154 -5.47 -12.67 -6.91
C PRO A 154 -5.65 -12.37 -5.42
N GLU A 155 -4.53 -12.08 -4.76
CA GLU A 155 -4.46 -11.74 -3.34
C GLU A 155 -4.11 -10.26 -3.18
N SER A 156 -4.62 -9.64 -2.11
CA SER A 156 -4.36 -8.23 -1.83
C SER A 156 -2.88 -7.95 -1.57
N LEU A 157 -2.36 -6.94 -2.25
CA LEU A 157 -1.01 -6.41 -2.02
C LEU A 157 -0.98 -5.25 -1.01
N THR A 158 -2.13 -4.87 -0.49
CA THR A 158 -2.24 -3.79 0.49
C THR A 158 -2.49 -4.33 1.88
N GLN A 159 -1.99 -3.60 2.88
CA GLN A 159 -2.30 -3.82 4.28
C GLN A 159 -2.91 -2.57 4.90
N ARG A 160 -3.82 -2.77 5.85
CA ARG A 160 -4.38 -1.70 6.66
C ARG A 160 -3.60 -1.61 7.97
N VAL A 161 -2.97 -0.46 8.20
CA VAL A 161 -2.26 -0.19 9.45
C VAL A 161 -3.02 0.86 10.24
N THR A 162 -3.37 0.53 11.47
CA THR A 162 -3.98 1.46 12.42
C THR A 162 -2.93 1.89 13.43
N PHE A 163 -2.78 3.20 13.61
CA PHE A 163 -1.90 3.79 14.61
C PHE A 163 -2.74 4.28 15.78
N ARG A 164 -2.30 3.93 17.00
CA ARG A 164 -2.92 4.41 18.25
C ARG A 164 -1.92 5.23 19.03
N LEU A 165 -2.24 6.49 19.26
CA LEU A 165 -1.42 7.46 19.97
C LEU A 165 -2.12 7.90 21.25
N LYS A 166 -1.38 7.88 22.36
CA LYS A 166 -1.85 8.41 23.66
C LYS A 166 -1.32 9.83 23.83
N VAL A 167 -2.23 10.75 24.19
CA VAL A 167 -1.90 12.16 24.43
C VAL A 167 -2.46 12.55 25.80
N ARG A 168 -1.63 13.20 26.60
CA ARG A 168 -2.02 13.84 27.87
C ARG A 168 -1.87 15.36 27.71
N THR A 169 -2.72 16.10 28.38
CA THR A 169 -2.67 17.56 28.39
C THR A 169 -2.39 18.08 29.80
N GLY A 170 -1.55 19.10 29.90
CA GLY A 170 -1.37 19.85 31.13
C GLY A 170 -2.58 20.70 31.49
N ALA A 171 -2.53 21.34 32.66
CA ALA A 171 -3.58 22.27 33.10
C ALA A 171 -3.70 23.46 32.12
N GLY A 172 -4.94 23.81 31.77
CA GLY A 172 -5.22 24.90 30.84
C GLY A 172 -4.86 24.62 29.37
N VAL A 173 -4.63 23.34 29.01
CA VAL A 173 -4.30 22.95 27.65
C VAL A 173 -5.38 22.05 27.06
N GLU A 174 -5.87 22.40 25.88
CA GLU A 174 -6.84 21.62 25.11
C GLU A 174 -6.33 21.33 23.71
N ILE A 175 -6.44 20.10 23.24
CA ILE A 175 -6.09 19.73 21.87
C ILE A 175 -7.20 20.18 20.92
N VAL A 176 -6.90 21.12 20.05
CA VAL A 176 -7.80 21.65 19.01
C VAL A 176 -7.80 20.73 17.79
N SER A 177 -6.60 20.31 17.33
CA SER A 177 -6.48 19.32 16.26
C SER A 177 -5.19 18.53 16.40
N LEU A 178 -5.19 17.32 15.83
CA LEU A 178 -4.02 16.46 15.75
C LEU A 178 -3.96 15.89 14.34
N ARG A 179 -2.83 16.09 13.68
CA ARG A 179 -2.52 15.56 12.35
C ARG A 179 -1.30 14.67 12.45
N ALA A 180 -1.24 13.64 11.65
CA ALA A 180 -0.06 12.77 11.64
C ALA A 180 0.31 12.32 10.22
N ALA A 181 1.56 11.90 10.06
CA ALA A 181 2.05 11.27 8.85
C ALA A 181 3.05 10.18 9.21
N ILE A 182 3.08 9.12 8.43
CA ILE A 182 4.04 8.03 8.58
C ILE A 182 4.95 7.97 7.34
N SER A 183 6.26 7.82 7.56
CA SER A 183 7.26 7.60 6.51
C SER A 183 7.61 6.12 6.37
N GLY A 184 8.34 5.77 5.31
CA GLY A 184 8.72 4.39 5.04
C GLY A 184 7.65 3.63 4.23
N ILE A 185 6.81 4.36 3.51
CA ILE A 185 5.76 3.80 2.68
C ILE A 185 6.32 3.55 1.27
N PRO A 186 6.27 2.31 0.75
CA PRO A 186 6.54 2.04 -0.65
C PRO A 186 5.52 2.71 -1.56
N SER A 187 6.01 3.42 -2.58
CA SER A 187 5.13 4.03 -3.60
C SER A 187 4.85 3.11 -4.78
N LYS A 188 5.62 2.04 -4.92
CA LYS A 188 5.50 1.11 -6.04
C LYS A 188 5.71 -0.34 -5.60
N VAL A 189 4.99 -1.25 -6.26
CA VAL A 189 5.11 -2.70 -6.08
C VAL A 189 5.24 -3.37 -7.45
N ARG A 190 6.10 -4.37 -7.56
CA ARG A 190 6.20 -5.18 -8.77
C ARG A 190 4.94 -6.00 -8.96
N LEU A 191 4.29 -5.82 -10.10
CA LEU A 191 3.03 -6.48 -10.37
C LEU A 191 3.19 -8.01 -10.48
N MET A 192 4.26 -8.48 -11.10
CA MET A 192 4.53 -9.89 -11.31
C MET A 192 4.75 -10.67 -10.00
N SER A 193 5.42 -10.07 -9.02
CA SER A 193 5.83 -10.80 -7.81
C SER A 193 5.12 -10.33 -6.53
N GLY A 194 4.38 -9.23 -6.58
CA GLY A 194 3.82 -8.60 -5.38
C GLY A 194 4.89 -8.06 -4.42
N MET A 195 6.12 -7.88 -4.88
CA MET A 195 7.23 -7.46 -4.04
C MET A 195 7.49 -5.97 -4.13
N VAL A 196 7.79 -5.39 -2.98
CA VAL A 196 8.35 -4.05 -2.83
C VAL A 196 9.83 -4.14 -2.51
N ARG A 197 10.61 -3.13 -2.92
CA ARG A 197 12.04 -3.02 -2.58
C ARG A 197 12.22 -1.98 -1.49
N ASN A 198 13.11 -2.28 -0.56
CA ASN A 198 13.57 -1.32 0.44
C ASN A 198 14.77 -0.55 -0.13
N ASP A 199 14.52 0.33 -1.06
CA ASP A 199 15.52 1.22 -1.65
C ASP A 199 15.10 2.69 -1.47
N VAL A 200 16.04 3.61 -1.69
CA VAL A 200 15.82 5.04 -1.49
C VAL A 200 14.63 5.56 -2.28
N ASP A 201 14.41 5.04 -3.48
CA ASP A 201 13.32 5.49 -4.36
C ASP A 201 11.94 5.04 -3.89
N ASN A 202 11.87 4.02 -3.02
CA ASN A 202 10.62 3.39 -2.66
C ASN A 202 10.30 3.44 -1.16
N SER A 203 11.28 3.56 -0.28
CA SER A 203 11.08 3.48 1.18
C SER A 203 11.04 4.83 1.90
N THR A 204 11.22 5.93 1.19
CA THR A 204 11.27 7.28 1.78
C THR A 204 9.95 8.03 1.70
N HIS A 205 8.93 7.49 1.04
CA HIS A 205 7.65 8.16 0.90
C HIS A 205 6.89 8.22 2.22
N ARG A 206 6.04 9.23 2.32
CA ARG A 206 5.18 9.49 3.48
C ARG A 206 3.73 9.41 3.07
N GLN A 207 2.90 9.05 4.03
CA GLN A 207 1.45 9.07 3.88
C GLN A 207 0.82 9.78 5.07
N TYR A 208 -0.15 10.64 4.79
CA TYR A 208 -0.98 11.26 5.81
C TYR A 208 -1.81 10.21 6.54
N VAL A 209 -1.86 10.31 7.88
CA VAL A 209 -2.67 9.44 8.74
C VAL A 209 -3.79 10.28 9.34
N PRO A 210 -5.05 10.07 8.90
CA PRO A 210 -6.19 10.81 9.42
C PRO A 210 -6.48 10.37 10.86
N MET A 211 -6.01 11.15 11.84
CA MET A 211 -6.19 10.87 13.26
C MET A 211 -7.52 11.38 13.77
N SER A 212 -8.22 10.59 14.57
CA SER A 212 -9.45 10.95 15.25
C SER A 212 -9.39 10.55 16.72
N LYS A 213 -10.03 11.34 17.59
CA LYS A 213 -10.11 11.05 19.02
C LYS A 213 -11.13 9.94 19.26
N THR A 214 -10.68 8.82 19.83
CA THR A 214 -11.51 7.64 20.10
C THR A 214 -11.81 7.44 21.59
N GLY A 215 -11.08 8.13 22.46
CA GLY A 215 -11.24 8.04 23.92
C GLY A 215 -10.61 9.22 24.65
N SER A 216 -10.56 9.17 25.96
CA SER A 216 -9.89 10.18 26.77
C SER A 216 -8.38 10.12 26.52
N GLY A 217 -7.86 11.09 25.78
CA GLY A 217 -6.45 11.16 25.43
C GLY A 217 -5.97 10.05 24.48
N VAL A 218 -6.87 9.39 23.74
CA VAL A 218 -6.51 8.38 22.74
C VAL A 218 -6.93 8.86 21.36
N TYR A 219 -5.98 8.82 20.42
CA TYR A 219 -6.20 9.14 19.02
C TYR A 219 -5.84 7.93 18.16
N GLU A 220 -6.68 7.63 17.18
CA GLU A 220 -6.47 6.54 16.23
C GLU A 220 -6.62 7.05 14.80
N GLY A 221 -5.82 6.48 13.90
CA GLY A 221 -5.91 6.71 12.47
C GLY A 221 -5.46 5.48 11.70
N SER A 222 -6.13 5.18 10.60
CA SER A 222 -5.81 4.04 9.76
C SER A 222 -5.43 4.48 8.36
N VAL A 223 -4.46 3.77 7.78
CA VAL A 223 -4.04 3.94 6.39
C VAL A 223 -3.92 2.59 5.71
N SER A 224 -4.15 2.56 4.40
CA SER A 224 -3.84 1.40 3.57
C SER A 224 -2.55 1.65 2.82
N VAL A 225 -1.61 0.72 2.92
CA VAL A 225 -0.24 0.86 2.40
C VAL A 225 0.20 -0.39 1.66
N LEU A 226 1.16 -0.25 0.75
CA LEU A 226 1.83 -1.40 0.09
C LEU A 226 2.87 -2.07 1.00
N GLY A 227 3.07 -1.53 2.18
CA GLY A 227 4.02 -1.98 3.19
C GLY A 227 4.47 -0.82 4.05
N LEU A 228 5.18 -1.13 5.12
CA LEU A 228 5.77 -0.15 6.02
C LEU A 228 7.14 -0.64 6.48
N PHE A 229 8.18 0.11 6.12
CA PHE A 229 9.55 -0.20 6.51
C PHE A 229 9.93 0.45 7.84
N PRO A 230 10.61 -0.29 8.73
CA PRO A 230 11.10 0.26 9.98
C PRO A 230 12.28 1.20 9.74
N PRO A 231 12.58 2.09 10.71
CA PRO A 231 13.82 2.85 10.73
C PRO A 231 15.05 1.93 10.76
N VAL A 232 16.15 2.39 10.17
CA VAL A 232 17.42 1.65 10.18
C VAL A 232 17.95 1.50 11.63
N SER A 233 17.82 2.56 12.43
CA SER A 233 18.25 2.58 13.83
C SER A 233 17.19 3.19 14.74
N ALA A 234 17.15 2.80 16.00
CA ALA A 234 16.28 3.38 17.02
C ALA A 234 16.59 4.86 17.31
N SER A 235 17.80 5.33 16.99
CA SER A 235 18.21 6.73 17.15
C SER A 235 17.88 7.63 15.94
N HIS A 236 17.35 7.07 14.84
CA HIS A 236 17.00 7.88 13.67
C HIS A 236 15.71 8.65 13.91
N THR A 237 15.74 9.93 13.56
CA THR A 237 14.60 10.86 13.60
C THR A 237 14.09 11.23 12.21
N SER A 238 14.75 10.72 11.17
CA SER A 238 14.38 10.88 9.76
C SER A 238 14.52 9.54 9.03
N GLY A 239 14.01 9.47 7.81
CA GLY A 239 14.00 8.24 7.02
C GLY A 239 12.70 7.45 7.16
N PRO A 240 12.72 6.14 6.88
CA PRO A 240 11.54 5.30 6.98
C PRO A 240 11.09 5.07 8.43
N GLY A 241 9.81 4.79 8.62
CA GLY A 241 9.24 4.35 9.89
C GLY A 241 9.17 5.41 10.99
N ILE A 242 9.23 6.70 10.63
CA ILE A 242 9.06 7.81 11.57
C ILE A 242 7.62 8.30 11.49
N PHE A 243 6.97 8.34 12.65
CA PHE A 243 5.61 8.85 12.81
C PHE A 243 5.69 10.33 13.22
N HIS A 244 5.35 11.20 12.29
CA HIS A 244 5.33 12.64 12.49
C HIS A 244 3.96 13.08 12.99
N VAL A 245 3.94 13.89 14.04
CA VAL A 245 2.70 14.39 14.66
C VAL A 245 2.76 15.91 14.72
N GLU A 246 1.68 16.54 14.31
CA GLU A 246 1.40 17.96 14.46
C GLU A 246 0.22 18.11 15.42
N VAL A 247 0.40 18.84 16.51
CA VAL A 247 -0.64 19.11 17.50
C VAL A 247 -0.90 20.60 17.54
N LYS A 248 -2.13 21.00 17.27
CA LYS A 248 -2.65 22.35 17.53
C LYS A 248 -3.33 22.34 18.87
N ALA A 249 -2.86 23.12 19.81
CA ALA A 249 -3.41 23.22 21.15
C ALA A 249 -3.88 24.64 21.48
N GLY A 250 -5.02 24.76 22.14
CA GLY A 250 -5.45 25.95 22.84
C GLY A 250 -4.84 25.96 24.24
N VAL A 251 -4.18 27.04 24.60
CA VAL A 251 -3.49 27.21 25.88
C VAL A 251 -4.07 28.41 26.60
N ASP A 252 -4.60 28.20 27.80
CA ASP A 252 -5.09 29.27 28.67
C ASP A 252 -3.95 29.73 29.57
N GLN A 253 -3.48 30.94 29.34
CA GLN A 253 -2.39 31.57 30.09
C GLN A 253 -2.77 33.02 30.44
N ASP A 254 -2.65 33.39 31.71
CA ASP A 254 -2.92 34.76 32.23
C ASP A 254 -4.32 35.28 31.87
N GLY A 255 -5.32 34.41 31.81
CA GLY A 255 -6.69 34.75 31.45
C GLY A 255 -6.94 34.99 29.97
N ARG A 256 -5.98 34.63 29.13
CA ARG A 256 -6.07 34.72 27.65
C ARG A 256 -5.89 33.33 27.08
N ARG A 257 -6.51 33.08 25.91
CA ARG A 257 -6.36 31.84 25.16
C ARG A 257 -5.47 32.07 23.94
N TYR A 258 -4.47 31.21 23.81
CA TYR A 258 -3.51 31.21 22.68
C TYR A 258 -3.62 29.89 21.93
N GLU A 259 -3.45 29.91 20.62
CA GLU A 259 -3.25 28.72 19.82
C GLU A 259 -1.77 28.48 19.59
N ARG A 260 -1.30 27.28 19.94
CA ARG A 260 0.10 26.88 19.75
C ARG A 260 0.19 25.63 18.90
N MET A 261 1.21 25.57 18.07
CA MET A 261 1.51 24.43 17.21
C MET A 261 2.73 23.71 17.72
N PHE A 262 2.61 22.41 17.90
CA PHE A 262 3.68 21.54 18.34
C PHE A 262 3.91 20.44 17.32
N TYR A 263 5.17 20.01 17.18
CA TYR A 263 5.56 19.00 16.20
C TYR A 263 6.45 17.94 16.86
N ALA A 264 6.26 16.69 16.48
CA ALA A 264 7.05 15.58 16.99
C ALA A 264 7.35 14.56 15.88
N GLY A 265 8.54 13.97 15.94
CA GLY A 265 8.92 12.79 15.17
C GLY A 265 9.15 11.63 16.13
N ILE A 266 8.42 10.54 15.96
CA ILE A 266 8.46 9.35 16.82
C ILE A 266 9.02 8.20 16.02
N ASN A 267 10.10 7.60 16.49
CA ASN A 267 10.69 6.42 15.88
C ASN A 267 9.85 5.18 16.22
N LEU A 268 9.33 4.51 15.20
CA LEU A 268 8.50 3.32 15.39
C LEU A 268 9.25 2.00 15.17
N LYS A 269 10.59 1.98 15.22
CA LYS A 269 11.38 0.78 14.91
C LYS A 269 10.89 -0.46 15.63
N SER A 270 10.85 -0.43 16.95
CA SER A 270 10.44 -1.58 17.74
C SER A 270 9.00 -2.01 17.49
N ALA A 271 8.09 -1.04 17.34
CA ALA A 271 6.68 -1.33 17.10
C ALA A 271 6.44 -1.96 15.72
N ILE A 272 7.10 -1.45 14.67
CA ILE A 272 7.00 -2.02 13.31
C ILE A 272 7.64 -3.41 13.25
N GLU A 273 8.83 -3.59 13.85
CA GLU A 273 9.50 -4.89 13.89
C GLU A 273 8.67 -5.93 14.67
N GLN A 274 8.06 -5.53 15.79
CA GLN A 274 7.17 -6.41 16.55
C GLN A 274 5.90 -6.78 15.79
N ALA A 275 5.34 -5.85 15.04
CA ALA A 275 4.16 -6.10 14.21
C ALA A 275 4.45 -7.03 13.02
N ALA A 276 5.72 -7.19 12.66
CA ALA A 276 6.20 -8.07 11.58
C ALA A 276 5.36 -7.94 10.30
N LEU A 277 5.15 -6.70 9.87
CA LEU A 277 4.24 -6.34 8.78
C LEU A 277 4.66 -6.89 7.42
N MET A 278 5.97 -7.02 7.23
CA MET A 278 6.60 -7.42 5.99
C MET A 278 7.47 -8.65 6.20
N GLU A 279 7.58 -9.47 5.19
CA GLU A 279 8.54 -10.58 5.15
C GLU A 279 9.48 -10.43 3.95
N ALA A 280 10.74 -10.78 4.16
CA ALA A 280 11.72 -10.81 3.08
C ALA A 280 11.43 -12.01 2.15
N SER A 281 11.64 -11.84 0.85
CA SER A 281 11.62 -12.96 -0.08
C SER A 281 12.81 -13.90 0.16
N ASP A 282 12.65 -15.18 -0.22
CA ASP A 282 13.68 -16.21 -0.05
C ASP A 282 15.00 -15.82 -0.75
N ASP A 283 14.92 -15.18 -1.91
CA ASP A 283 16.05 -14.69 -2.69
C ASP A 283 16.55 -13.30 -2.26
N ARG A 284 15.94 -12.71 -1.23
CA ARG A 284 16.21 -11.36 -0.73
C ARG A 284 16.07 -10.24 -1.78
N SER A 285 15.34 -10.48 -2.85
CA SER A 285 15.11 -9.50 -3.92
C SER A 285 14.10 -8.42 -3.53
N GLY A 286 13.36 -8.59 -2.44
CA GLY A 286 12.36 -7.66 -1.95
C GLY A 286 11.62 -8.15 -0.72
N PHE A 287 10.51 -7.50 -0.45
CA PHE A 287 9.64 -7.75 0.70
C PHE A 287 8.20 -7.91 0.22
N ARG A 288 7.43 -8.73 0.90
CA ARG A 288 5.98 -8.88 0.72
C ARG A 288 5.23 -8.45 1.96
N VAL A 289 4.01 -8.01 1.77
CA VAL A 289 3.06 -7.84 2.87
C VAL A 289 2.77 -9.21 3.48
N ARG A 290 2.96 -9.32 4.80
CA ARG A 290 2.75 -10.55 5.56
C ARG A 290 1.38 -10.61 6.20
N VAL A 291 0.89 -9.46 6.69
CA VAL A 291 -0.39 -9.35 7.38
C VAL A 291 -1.25 -8.28 6.71
N SER A 292 -2.54 -8.56 6.53
CA SER A 292 -3.47 -7.65 5.87
C SER A 292 -3.94 -6.50 6.77
N GLU A 293 -3.93 -6.71 8.10
CA GLU A 293 -4.31 -5.69 9.09
C GLU A 293 -3.37 -5.73 10.29
N ALA A 294 -3.00 -4.55 10.79
CA ALA A 294 -2.18 -4.42 11.97
C ALA A 294 -2.55 -3.19 12.80
N LEU A 295 -2.37 -3.29 14.11
CA LEU A 295 -2.44 -2.18 15.06
C LEU A 295 -1.02 -1.88 15.55
N ILE A 296 -0.57 -0.64 15.38
CA ILE A 296 0.68 -0.13 15.94
C ILE A 296 0.34 0.79 17.10
N GLU A 297 0.65 0.34 18.30
CA GLU A 297 0.67 1.20 19.47
C GLU A 297 1.90 2.09 19.38
N VAL A 298 1.70 3.41 19.28
CA VAL A 298 2.81 4.36 19.30
C VAL A 298 3.48 4.29 20.67
N PRO A 299 4.80 4.00 20.75
CA PRO A 299 5.45 3.58 21.99
C PRO A 299 5.65 4.70 23.02
N VAL A 300 5.10 5.87 22.77
CA VAL A 300 5.22 7.03 23.64
C VAL A 300 3.88 7.62 23.98
N VAL A 301 3.78 8.26 25.15
CA VAL A 301 2.67 9.13 25.52
C VAL A 301 3.10 10.58 25.30
N LEU A 302 2.38 11.31 24.46
CA LEU A 302 2.65 12.75 24.25
C LEU A 302 2.04 13.54 25.42
N GLU A 303 2.86 14.31 26.12
CA GLU A 303 2.38 15.29 27.09
C GLU A 303 2.46 16.69 26.48
N VAL A 304 1.31 17.27 26.19
CA VAL A 304 1.20 18.65 25.67
C VAL A 304 1.03 19.60 26.86
N ARG A 305 2.03 20.45 27.06
CA ARG A 305 2.07 21.49 28.10
C ARG A 305 1.87 22.85 27.47
N ALA A 306 1.72 23.88 28.29
CA ALA A 306 1.51 25.24 27.80
C ALA A 306 2.66 25.76 26.93
N ASP A 307 3.88 25.34 27.20
CA ASP A 307 5.12 25.80 26.58
C ASP A 307 5.89 24.75 25.79
N SER A 308 5.46 23.50 25.91
CA SER A 308 6.24 22.38 25.36
C SER A 308 5.37 21.16 25.14
N VAL A 309 5.88 20.25 24.34
CA VAL A 309 5.39 18.88 24.29
C VAL A 309 6.57 17.97 24.62
N VAL A 310 6.38 17.03 25.53
CA VAL A 310 7.42 16.11 26.00
C VAL A 310 6.92 14.67 25.89
N SER A 311 7.83 13.72 25.83
CA SER A 311 7.46 12.31 26.01
C SER A 311 7.31 12.01 27.50
N GLY A 312 6.11 11.63 27.90
CA GLY A 312 5.94 10.94 29.17
C GLY A 312 6.22 9.46 28.95
N GLU A 313 7.23 8.92 29.60
CA GLU A 313 7.63 7.49 29.62
C GLU A 313 7.66 6.78 28.25
N GLY A 314 8.83 6.51 27.74
CA GLY A 314 9.10 5.74 26.53
C GLY A 314 10.47 6.05 25.91
N GLU A 315 11.20 5.01 25.53
CA GLU A 315 12.45 5.18 24.78
C GLU A 315 12.14 5.50 23.32
N GLY A 316 12.86 6.45 22.71
CA GLY A 316 12.88 6.62 21.26
C GLY A 316 12.29 7.92 20.71
N MET A 317 12.24 8.99 21.49
CA MET A 317 11.95 10.32 20.98
C MET A 317 13.18 11.22 20.96
N GLU A 318 13.44 11.76 19.79
CA GLU A 318 14.37 12.86 19.62
C GLU A 318 13.71 14.01 18.86
N HIS A 319 13.93 15.20 19.36
CA HIS A 319 13.63 16.51 18.81
C HIS A 319 12.16 16.94 18.70
N TRP A 320 11.86 17.89 19.55
CA TRP A 320 10.69 18.74 19.53
C TRP A 320 11.06 20.07 18.90
N PHE A 321 10.26 20.51 17.93
CA PHE A 321 10.37 21.85 17.40
C PHE A 321 9.13 22.63 17.81
N GLU A 322 9.33 23.68 18.60
CA GLU A 322 8.32 24.69 18.85
C GLU A 322 8.29 25.66 17.66
N ASN A 323 7.10 26.04 17.22
CA ASN A 323 6.96 27.09 16.24
C ASN A 323 6.56 28.38 16.97
N ASP A 324 7.36 29.43 16.85
CA ASP A 324 7.19 30.73 17.52
C ASP A 324 5.95 31.55 17.09
N ALA A 325 5.01 30.95 16.37
CA ALA A 325 3.79 31.62 15.99
C ALA A 325 2.69 31.42 17.05
N ASP A 326 2.76 32.16 18.12
CA ASP A 326 1.63 32.37 19.02
C ASP A 326 0.56 33.20 18.30
N ILE A 327 -0.59 32.60 18.03
CA ILE A 327 -1.75 33.30 17.49
C ILE A 327 -2.70 33.57 18.67
N GLU A 328 -2.81 34.84 19.07
CA GLU A 328 -3.81 35.26 20.08
C GLU A 328 -5.22 35.10 19.45
N VAL A 329 -6.07 34.31 20.07
CA VAL A 329 -7.46 34.16 19.65
C VAL A 329 -8.31 35.04 20.56
N GLU A 330 -8.92 36.09 19.98
CA GLU A 330 -9.97 36.85 20.70
C GLU A 330 -11.17 35.90 20.92
N VAL A 331 -11.57 35.74 22.18
CA VAL A 331 -12.69 34.92 22.61
C VAL A 331 -13.96 35.78 22.64
#